data_9f2cc55924decb278ec8957a6658d8ee
#
_entry.id   9f2cc55924decb278ec8957a6658d8ee
#
_cell.length_a   1.000
_cell.length_b   1.000
_cell.length_c   1.000
_cell.angle_alpha   90.00
_cell.angle_beta   90.00
_cell.angle_gamma   90.00
#
_symmetry.space_group_name_H-M   'P 1'
#
loop_
_entity.id
_entity.type
_entity.pdbx_description
1 polymer ?
#
loop_
_entity_poly.entity_id
_entity_poly.type
_entity_poly.pdbx_seq_one_letter_code
_entity_poly.pdbx_strand_id
1 'polypeptide(L)'
;MQSGIQNSEVEKVLRDLLKNEGYSLSRQRRYGETGVDIIASKDGESWHIECIGYKSSGPVRAKDFYESFFRVVSRLNDGARHLVIALAKQAEVGLPARAKQHKIAWERIGVVFPELEIWFIDTDKKSYFRRTWAEWTTPEAGA
;
A
#
# COMPACT_ATOMS: atom_id res chain seq x y z
N MET A 1 6.75 2.42 -26.43
CA MET A 1 5.84 3.06 -25.46
C MET A 1 5.79 2.24 -24.19
N GLN A 2 6.04 2.86 -23.07
CA GLN A 2 6.05 2.13 -21.82
C GLN A 2 4.65 2.03 -21.25
N SER A 3 4.15 0.83 -21.06
CA SER A 3 2.92 0.60 -20.35
C SER A 3 3.19 0.70 -18.84
N GLY A 4 2.21 1.10 -18.08
CA GLY A 4 2.33 1.13 -16.64
C GLY A 4 2.35 -0.28 -16.04
N ILE A 5 2.55 -0.35 -14.74
CA ILE A 5 2.50 -1.60 -13.99
C ILE A 5 1.06 -1.81 -13.51
N GLN A 6 0.50 -2.97 -13.78
CA GLN A 6 -0.87 -3.27 -13.39
C GLN A 6 -0.99 -3.60 -11.90
N ASN A 7 -2.16 -3.34 -11.32
CA ASN A 7 -2.44 -3.73 -9.93
C ASN A 7 -2.25 -5.23 -9.72
N SER A 8 -2.68 -6.03 -10.68
CA SER A 8 -2.56 -7.49 -10.61
C SER A 8 -1.12 -7.98 -10.59
N GLU A 9 -0.20 -7.25 -11.24
CA GLU A 9 1.22 -7.60 -11.20
C GLU A 9 1.80 -7.40 -9.81
N VAL A 10 1.46 -6.27 -9.17
CA VAL A 10 1.89 -5.97 -7.81
C VAL A 10 1.33 -7.02 -6.85
N GLU A 11 0.05 -7.33 -6.97
CA GLU A 11 -0.60 -8.32 -6.12
C GLU A 11 0.06 -9.68 -6.25
N LYS A 12 0.30 -10.13 -7.48
CA LYS A 12 0.90 -11.45 -7.72
C LYS A 12 2.29 -11.56 -7.10
N VAL A 13 3.14 -10.57 -7.33
CA VAL A 13 4.49 -10.59 -6.78
C VAL A 13 4.45 -10.59 -5.25
N LEU A 14 3.62 -9.74 -4.67
CA LEU A 14 3.51 -9.65 -3.21
C LEU A 14 2.96 -10.94 -2.61
N ARG A 15 1.96 -11.57 -3.23
CA ARG A 15 1.44 -12.85 -2.77
C ARG A 15 2.52 -13.91 -2.72
N ASP A 16 3.32 -14.00 -3.77
CA ASP A 16 4.41 -15.00 -3.83
C ASP A 16 5.44 -14.73 -2.73
N LEU A 17 5.81 -13.47 -2.51
CA LEU A 17 6.78 -13.11 -1.49
C LEU A 17 6.26 -13.43 -0.08
N LEU A 18 5.02 -13.06 0.21
CA LEU A 18 4.43 -13.32 1.54
C LEU A 18 4.27 -14.81 1.80
N LYS A 19 3.87 -15.56 0.78
CA LYS A 19 3.76 -17.01 0.88
C LYS A 19 5.10 -17.65 1.24
N ASN A 20 6.16 -17.19 0.58
CA ASN A 20 7.50 -17.68 0.86
C ASN A 20 7.98 -17.32 2.26
N GLU A 21 7.44 -16.25 2.83
CA GLU A 21 7.75 -15.84 4.21
C GLU A 21 6.88 -16.55 5.26
N GLY A 22 5.99 -17.42 4.83
CA GLY A 22 5.17 -18.21 5.75
C GLY A 22 3.80 -17.62 6.07
N TYR A 23 3.35 -16.59 5.35
CA TYR A 23 2.02 -16.04 5.56
C TYR A 23 0.95 -16.92 4.94
N SER A 24 -0.19 -17.00 5.62
CA SER A 24 -1.42 -17.54 5.03
C SER A 24 -2.15 -16.37 4.36
N LEU A 25 -2.61 -16.58 3.13
CA LEU A 25 -3.22 -15.50 2.35
C LEU A 25 -4.68 -15.81 2.07
N SER A 26 -5.51 -14.75 2.07
CA SER A 26 -6.88 -14.84 1.58
C SER A 26 -6.88 -15.21 0.10
N ARG A 27 -7.98 -15.80 -0.38
CA ARG A 27 -8.10 -16.03 -1.82
C ARG A 27 -8.17 -14.71 -2.56
N GLN A 28 -7.85 -14.73 -3.84
CA GLN A 28 -7.95 -13.54 -4.67
C GLN A 28 -9.40 -13.04 -4.69
N ARG A 29 -9.57 -11.73 -4.46
CA ARG A 29 -10.90 -11.11 -4.45
C ARG A 29 -11.50 -11.17 -5.85
N ARG A 30 -12.78 -11.53 -5.92
CA ARG A 30 -13.51 -11.59 -7.18
C ARG A 30 -14.10 -10.23 -7.50
N TYR A 31 -14.38 -10.01 -8.78
CA TYR A 31 -15.02 -8.78 -9.24
C TYR A 31 -16.33 -8.54 -8.48
N GLY A 32 -16.52 -7.32 -8.00
CA GLY A 32 -17.73 -6.93 -7.28
C GLY A 32 -17.71 -7.22 -5.79
N GLU A 33 -16.73 -7.97 -5.29
CA GLU A 33 -16.60 -8.18 -3.86
C GLU A 33 -15.99 -6.96 -3.17
N THR A 34 -16.43 -6.70 -1.94
CA THR A 34 -15.85 -5.63 -1.12
C THR A 34 -14.62 -6.15 -0.36
N GLY A 35 -13.82 -5.23 0.14
CA GLY A 35 -12.65 -5.55 0.94
C GLY A 35 -11.35 -5.19 0.24
N VAL A 36 -10.25 -5.70 0.77
CA VAL A 36 -8.91 -5.47 0.20
C VAL A 36 -8.47 -6.65 -0.66
N ASP A 37 -7.39 -6.46 -1.40
CA ASP A 37 -6.88 -7.49 -2.29
C ASP A 37 -6.31 -8.69 -1.55
N ILE A 38 -5.59 -8.45 -0.46
CA ILE A 38 -4.93 -9.52 0.31
C ILE A 38 -5.19 -9.32 1.80
N ILE A 39 -5.56 -10.41 2.48
CA ILE A 39 -5.44 -10.47 3.94
C ILE A 39 -4.36 -11.50 4.21
N ALA A 40 -3.23 -11.05 4.76
CA ALA A 40 -2.10 -11.91 5.05
C ALA A 40 -2.03 -12.14 6.56
N SER A 41 -1.96 -13.38 6.97
CA SER A 41 -1.97 -13.74 8.39
C SER A 41 -0.75 -14.57 8.75
N LYS A 42 -0.15 -14.24 9.90
CA LYS A 42 1.02 -14.95 10.42
C LYS A 42 1.14 -14.66 11.91
N ASP A 43 1.41 -15.71 12.69
CA ASP A 43 1.65 -15.59 14.14
C ASP A 43 0.53 -14.85 14.88
N GLY A 44 -0.73 -15.09 14.48
CA GLY A 44 -1.89 -14.49 15.14
C GLY A 44 -2.20 -13.07 14.73
N GLU A 45 -1.46 -12.50 13.79
CA GLU A 45 -1.69 -11.16 13.30
C GLU A 45 -2.12 -11.18 11.83
N SER A 46 -2.87 -10.16 11.42
CA SER A 46 -3.36 -10.05 10.04
C SER A 46 -3.08 -8.66 9.49
N TRP A 47 -2.61 -8.64 8.25
CA TRP A 47 -2.36 -7.42 7.48
C TRP A 47 -3.39 -7.33 6.36
N HIS A 48 -4.10 -6.21 6.29
CA HIS A 48 -5.08 -5.95 5.24
C HIS A 48 -4.43 -5.06 4.20
N ILE A 49 -4.27 -5.58 2.99
CA ILE A 49 -3.40 -4.99 1.97
C ILE A 49 -4.17 -4.69 0.68
N GLU A 50 -4.10 -3.46 0.24
CA GLU A 50 -4.59 -3.02 -1.06
C GLU A 50 -3.40 -2.83 -1.98
N CYS A 51 -3.44 -3.44 -3.18
CA CYS A 51 -2.32 -3.40 -4.12
C CYS A 51 -2.60 -2.43 -5.27
N ILE A 52 -1.66 -1.53 -5.51
CA ILE A 52 -1.77 -0.54 -6.59
C ILE A 52 -0.57 -0.66 -7.51
N GLY A 53 -0.83 -0.71 -8.81
CA GLY A 53 0.20 -0.65 -9.82
C GLY A 53 0.70 0.78 -10.01
N TYR A 54 1.37 1.00 -11.13
CA TYR A 54 1.89 2.32 -11.47
C TYR A 54 1.43 2.69 -12.87
N LYS A 55 0.31 3.42 -12.94
CA LYS A 55 -0.27 3.83 -14.22
C LYS A 55 0.57 4.94 -14.84
N SER A 56 0.50 5.08 -16.15
CA SER A 56 1.27 6.10 -16.87
C SER A 56 0.75 7.52 -16.63
N SER A 57 -0.52 7.67 -16.25
CA SER A 57 -1.15 8.97 -16.01
C SER A 57 -1.03 9.40 -14.56
N GLY A 58 -0.51 10.61 -14.32
CA GLY A 58 -0.44 11.18 -12.97
C GLY A 58 -1.78 11.29 -12.28
N PRO A 59 -2.82 11.84 -12.94
CA PRO A 59 -4.15 11.91 -12.32
C PRO A 59 -4.72 10.54 -11.95
N VAL A 60 -4.50 9.53 -12.76
CA VAL A 60 -4.96 8.16 -12.46
C VAL A 60 -4.21 7.61 -11.25
N ARG A 61 -2.89 7.85 -11.16
CA ARG A 61 -2.11 7.41 -10.01
C ARG A 61 -2.61 8.03 -8.72
N ALA A 62 -2.93 9.31 -8.74
CA ALA A 62 -3.47 10.01 -7.58
C ALA A 62 -4.81 9.43 -7.15
N LYS A 63 -5.70 9.21 -8.13
CA LYS A 63 -7.01 8.64 -7.87
C LYS A 63 -6.90 7.25 -7.26
N ASP A 64 -6.05 6.39 -7.82
CA ASP A 64 -5.84 5.04 -7.31
C ASP A 64 -5.36 5.07 -5.86
N PHE A 65 -4.44 5.98 -5.55
CA PHE A 65 -3.91 6.11 -4.19
C PHE A 65 -5.00 6.50 -3.20
N TYR A 66 -5.80 7.51 -3.54
CA TYR A 66 -6.86 7.99 -2.63
C TYR A 66 -7.98 6.96 -2.45
N GLU A 67 -8.35 6.26 -3.50
CA GLU A 67 -9.35 5.19 -3.41
C GLU A 67 -8.85 4.05 -2.52
N SER A 68 -7.59 3.67 -2.70
CA SER A 68 -6.98 2.60 -1.90
C SER A 68 -6.88 2.98 -0.43
N PHE A 69 -6.61 4.24 -0.14
CA PHE A 69 -6.61 4.75 1.23
C PHE A 69 -7.97 4.47 1.91
N PHE A 70 -9.06 4.86 1.26
CA PHE A 70 -10.38 4.63 1.85
C PHE A 70 -10.74 3.15 1.97
N ARG A 71 -10.37 2.35 0.98
CA ARG A 71 -10.61 0.91 1.06
C ARG A 71 -9.90 0.29 2.25
N VAL A 72 -8.67 0.69 2.48
CA VAL A 72 -7.84 0.14 3.54
C VAL A 72 -8.35 0.59 4.91
N VAL A 73 -8.58 1.89 5.12
CA VAL A 73 -9.01 2.38 6.44
C VAL A 73 -10.39 1.86 6.80
N SER A 74 -11.23 1.56 5.80
CA SER A 74 -12.54 0.97 6.05
C SER A 74 -12.45 -0.42 6.69
N ARG A 75 -11.30 -1.08 6.59
CA ARG A 75 -11.09 -2.38 7.23
C ARG A 75 -11.03 -2.29 8.75
N LEU A 76 -10.93 -1.09 9.29
CA LEU A 76 -11.10 -0.90 10.74
C LEU A 76 -12.47 -1.39 11.21
N ASN A 77 -13.48 -1.34 10.34
CA ASN A 77 -14.80 -1.91 10.62
C ASN A 77 -14.72 -3.42 10.89
N ASP A 78 -13.71 -4.08 10.34
CA ASP A 78 -13.50 -5.52 10.47
C ASP A 78 -12.51 -5.85 11.60
N GLY A 79 -12.09 -4.86 12.37
CA GLY A 79 -11.13 -5.04 13.44
C GLY A 79 -9.68 -5.13 13.00
N ALA A 80 -9.37 -4.65 11.79
CA ALA A 80 -8.00 -4.70 11.27
C ALA A 80 -7.04 -3.89 12.14
N ARG A 81 -5.83 -4.44 12.37
CA ARG A 81 -4.77 -3.77 13.14
C ARG A 81 -3.63 -3.30 12.27
N HIS A 82 -3.50 -3.83 11.07
CA HIS A 82 -2.46 -3.46 10.12
C HIS A 82 -3.13 -3.15 8.79
N LEU A 83 -2.98 -1.92 8.34
CA LEU A 83 -3.59 -1.41 7.11
C LEU A 83 -2.47 -1.05 6.16
N VAL A 84 -2.43 -1.67 4.99
CA VAL A 84 -1.30 -1.54 4.08
C VAL A 84 -1.76 -1.07 2.70
N ILE A 85 -1.11 -0.03 2.21
CA ILE A 85 -1.19 0.35 0.80
C ILE A 85 0.10 -0.13 0.16
N ALA A 86 0.01 -1.14 -0.70
CA ALA A 86 1.17 -1.72 -1.37
C ALA A 86 1.28 -1.14 -2.76
N LEU A 87 2.33 -0.38 -2.99
CA LEU A 87 2.57 0.35 -4.23
C LEU A 87 3.68 -0.32 -5.03
N ALA A 88 3.63 -0.19 -6.36
CA ALA A 88 4.79 -0.48 -7.16
C ALA A 88 5.94 0.43 -6.72
N LYS A 89 7.16 -0.09 -6.70
CA LYS A 89 8.33 0.65 -6.21
C LYS A 89 8.51 2.01 -6.87
N GLN A 90 8.12 2.14 -8.13
CA GLN A 90 8.24 3.39 -8.88
C GLN A 90 7.52 4.55 -8.20
N ALA A 91 6.50 4.27 -7.40
CA ALA A 91 5.72 5.30 -6.71
C ALA A 91 6.49 5.94 -5.55
N GLU A 92 7.57 5.33 -5.08
CA GLU A 92 8.35 5.84 -3.96
C GLU A 92 8.88 7.26 -4.24
N VAL A 93 9.30 7.50 -5.46
CA VAL A 93 9.89 8.80 -5.85
C VAL A 93 8.91 9.95 -5.64
N GLY A 94 7.62 9.72 -5.88
CA GLY A 94 6.62 10.78 -5.78
C GLY A 94 6.02 10.99 -4.39
N LEU A 95 6.28 10.08 -3.44
CA LEU A 95 5.63 10.16 -2.13
C LEU A 95 6.10 11.34 -1.28
N PRO A 96 7.39 11.70 -1.23
CA PRO A 96 7.78 12.87 -0.44
C PRO A 96 7.08 14.15 -0.89
N ALA A 97 6.92 14.33 -2.20
CA ALA A 97 6.23 15.49 -2.74
C ALA A 97 4.74 15.46 -2.38
N ARG A 98 4.12 14.28 -2.43
CA ARG A 98 2.71 14.11 -2.07
C ARG A 98 2.49 14.38 -0.59
N ALA A 99 3.34 13.86 0.27
CA ALA A 99 3.25 14.10 1.70
C ALA A 99 3.41 15.59 2.02
N LYS A 100 4.33 16.27 1.34
CA LYS A 100 4.55 17.69 1.50
C LYS A 100 3.35 18.51 1.00
N GLN A 101 2.74 18.09 -0.09
CA GLN A 101 1.55 18.74 -0.65
C GLN A 101 0.40 18.75 0.34
N HIS A 102 0.16 17.63 1.01
CA HIS A 102 -0.94 17.48 1.96
C HIS A 102 -0.57 17.91 3.39
N LYS A 103 0.73 17.95 3.69
CA LYS A 103 1.31 18.53 4.90
C LYS A 103 0.55 18.13 6.19
N ILE A 104 -0.19 19.08 6.77
CA ILE A 104 -0.91 18.85 8.04
C ILE A 104 -1.91 17.70 7.91
N ALA A 105 -2.60 17.60 6.79
CA ALA A 105 -3.55 16.49 6.56
C ALA A 105 -2.81 15.15 6.59
N TRP A 106 -1.67 15.05 5.94
CA TRP A 106 -0.87 13.83 5.94
C TRP A 106 -0.44 13.45 7.36
N GLU A 107 0.04 14.42 8.12
CA GLU A 107 0.45 14.21 9.51
C GLU A 107 -0.72 13.73 10.38
N ARG A 108 -1.87 14.38 10.26
CA ARG A 108 -3.06 14.03 11.03
C ARG A 108 -3.57 12.63 10.69
N ILE A 109 -3.51 12.25 9.43
CA ILE A 109 -3.86 10.90 9.01
C ILE A 109 -2.98 9.88 9.73
N GLY A 110 -1.69 10.13 9.83
CA GLY A 110 -0.77 9.24 10.54
C GLY A 110 -1.07 9.12 12.02
N VAL A 111 -1.57 10.19 12.64
CA VAL A 111 -1.95 10.17 14.05
C VAL A 111 -3.27 9.42 14.28
N VAL A 112 -4.25 9.68 13.40
CA VAL A 112 -5.59 9.07 13.51
C VAL A 112 -5.55 7.59 13.14
N PHE A 113 -4.73 7.23 12.16
CA PHE A 113 -4.60 5.87 11.67
C PHE A 113 -3.15 5.37 11.86
N PRO A 114 -2.73 5.13 13.11
CA PRO A 114 -1.35 4.66 13.37
C PRO A 114 -1.10 3.28 12.77
N GLU A 115 -2.15 2.55 12.38
CA GLU A 115 -2.08 1.25 11.74
C GLU A 115 -1.57 1.31 10.30
N LEU A 116 -1.57 2.50 9.67
CA LEU A 116 -1.25 2.64 8.24
C LEU A 116 0.24 2.43 7.96
N GLU A 117 0.48 1.57 6.96
CA GLU A 117 1.79 1.31 6.39
C GLU A 117 1.74 1.48 4.88
N ILE A 118 2.87 1.83 4.29
CA ILE A 118 3.03 1.87 2.84
C ILE A 118 4.17 0.93 2.50
N TRP A 119 3.87 -0.08 1.67
CA TRP A 119 4.86 -1.04 1.22
C TRP A 119 5.18 -0.80 -0.24
N PHE A 120 6.41 -1.09 -0.63
CA PHE A 120 6.85 -0.90 -2.02
C PHE A 120 7.27 -2.24 -2.59
N ILE A 121 6.68 -2.59 -3.73
CA ILE A 121 6.88 -3.87 -4.38
C ILE A 121 7.68 -3.65 -5.67
N ASP A 122 8.85 -4.27 -5.75
CA ASP A 122 9.68 -4.27 -6.94
C ASP A 122 9.31 -5.51 -7.76
N THR A 123 8.53 -5.29 -8.82
CA THR A 123 8.03 -6.39 -9.64
C THR A 123 9.13 -6.99 -10.51
N ASP A 124 10.20 -6.25 -10.81
CA ASP A 124 11.33 -6.75 -11.61
C ASP A 124 12.25 -7.63 -10.76
N LYS A 125 12.65 -7.15 -9.59
CA LYS A 125 13.56 -7.88 -8.72
C LYS A 125 12.84 -8.87 -7.80
N LYS A 126 11.54 -8.83 -7.77
CA LYS A 126 10.69 -9.67 -6.92
C LYS A 126 11.10 -9.55 -5.45
N SER A 127 11.03 -8.31 -4.98
CA SER A 127 11.34 -7.96 -3.59
C SER A 127 10.38 -6.87 -3.12
N TYR A 128 10.32 -6.64 -1.82
CA TYR A 128 9.51 -5.55 -1.28
C TYR A 128 10.12 -5.04 0.01
N PHE A 129 9.73 -3.84 0.40
CA PHE A 129 10.11 -3.29 1.68
C PHE A 129 8.94 -2.50 2.28
N ARG A 130 8.96 -2.36 3.60
CA ARG A 130 7.88 -1.76 4.38
C ARG A 130 8.29 -0.39 4.90
N ARG A 131 7.32 0.55 4.87
CA ARG A 131 7.48 1.87 5.47
C ARG A 131 6.21 2.21 6.23
N THR A 132 6.30 3.12 7.18
CA THR A 132 5.13 3.66 7.87
C THR A 132 4.64 4.90 7.14
N TRP A 133 3.38 5.23 7.36
CA TRP A 133 2.80 6.46 6.80
C TRP A 133 3.57 7.71 7.25
N ALA A 134 3.99 7.75 8.52
CA ALA A 134 4.62 8.92 9.13
C ALA A 134 6.03 9.22 8.59
N GLU A 135 6.72 8.23 8.03
CA GLU A 135 8.09 8.43 7.55
C GLU A 135 8.22 9.53 6.49
N TRP A 136 7.15 9.80 5.77
CA TRP A 136 7.16 10.75 4.65
C TRP A 136 7.01 12.20 5.10
N THR A 137 6.67 12.43 6.37
CA THR A 137 6.55 13.75 6.96
C THR A 137 7.68 14.07 7.95
N THR A 138 8.54 13.09 8.20
CA THR A 138 9.68 13.30 9.10
C THR A 138 10.69 14.22 8.42
N PRO A 139 11.14 15.30 9.09
CA PRO A 139 12.17 16.15 8.51
C PRO A 139 13.44 15.36 8.23
N GLU A 140 14.10 15.67 7.10
CA GLU A 140 15.35 15.05 6.79
C GLU A 140 16.43 15.50 7.78
N ALA A 141 17.37 14.59 8.07
CA ALA A 141 18.49 14.93 8.96
C ALA A 141 19.27 16.10 8.36
N GLY A 142 19.44 17.16 9.14
CA GLY A 142 20.11 18.37 8.69
C GLY A 142 19.23 19.40 8.00
N ALA A 143 17.97 19.14 7.88
CA ALA A 143 17.01 20.09 7.34
C ALA A 143 16.67 21.19 8.34
#